data_4d97c68557de6eb2e6afcfd3b951dba4
#
_entry.id   4d97c68557de6eb2e6afcfd3b951dba4
#
_cell.length_a   1.000
_cell.length_b   1.000
_cell.length_c   1.000
_cell.angle_alpha   90.00
_cell.angle_beta   90.00
_cell.angle_gamma   90.00
#
_symmetry.space_group_name_H-M   'P 1'
#
loop_
_entity.id
_entity.type
_entity.pdbx_description
1 polymer ?
#
loop_
_entity_poly.entity_id
_entity_poly.type
_entity_poly.pdbx_seq_one_letter_code
_entity_poly.pdbx_strand_id
1 'polypeptide(L)'
;VTEKRAAFKSWTVLLAIFAFSLSLLGTFLVRSGVLTSVHAFATDPERGLFILIFLCIVVGIALGHSFPAVFQWVGSLEVARVNMPVAVLVWLMIIPMLLKVDFNALGEVRRHLRGVGVTLFVNWAVKPFSMAALAWIFIGWLFRDWLPAAQVESYIAGLIILAAAPCTAMVFVWSHLTDGEPHFTLSQVALNDTIMVVAFAPIVGLLLGVSAISVPWDTLFLSVLVFIVVPVILSQVLRRHLLARGGEDGLKRALARIDPPALAALLLTLVLLFGFQGEQVLRQPVIIALLAVPILVQVFFNSGLAYLLNRTLGVAHCVAAPSALIGASNFFELAVATAIGLFGFDSGAALATVVGVLVEVPVMLLVVRVTNATKGWYERGIANTD
;
A
#
# COMPACT_ATOMS: atom_id res chain seq x y z
N VAL A 1 11.74 6.22 39.40
CA VAL A 1 13.11 5.91 39.01
C VAL A 1 13.43 6.57 37.66
N THR A 2 12.57 6.46 36.65
CA THR A 2 12.74 7.08 35.33
C THR A 2 12.71 8.60 35.40
N GLU A 3 11.87 9.15 36.26
CA GLU A 3 11.69 10.59 36.43
C GLU A 3 12.86 11.27 37.16
N LYS A 4 13.42 10.60 38.20
CA LYS A 4 14.49 11.18 39.02
C LYS A 4 15.90 10.96 38.48
N ARG A 5 16.16 9.91 37.70
CA ARG A 5 17.50 9.55 37.23
C ARG A 5 17.65 9.45 35.73
N ALA A 6 16.57 9.68 34.95
CA ALA A 6 16.54 9.45 33.52
C ALA A 6 17.01 8.03 33.07
N ALA A 7 17.14 7.12 34.07
CA ALA A 7 17.59 5.75 33.88
C ALA A 7 16.36 4.95 33.35
N PHE A 8 16.65 3.97 32.51
CA PHE A 8 15.61 3.07 31.93
C PHE A 8 14.57 3.73 31.04
N LYS A 9 14.81 4.92 30.48
CA LYS A 9 13.87 5.56 29.53
C LYS A 9 13.51 4.62 28.38
N SER A 10 14.51 4.00 27.77
CA SER A 10 14.31 3.03 26.67
C SER A 10 13.47 1.83 27.12
N TRP A 11 13.71 1.31 28.33
CA TRP A 11 12.91 0.22 28.90
C TRP A 11 11.47 0.63 29.19
N THR A 12 11.24 1.86 29.66
CA THR A 12 9.90 2.37 29.91
C THR A 12 9.11 2.51 28.63
N VAL A 13 9.73 3.05 27.57
CA VAL A 13 9.13 3.15 26.23
C VAL A 13 8.85 1.76 25.69
N LEU A 14 9.81 0.84 25.77
CA LEU A 14 9.67 -0.53 25.28
C LEU A 14 8.54 -1.28 26.00
N LEU A 15 8.44 -1.15 27.33
CA LEU A 15 7.35 -1.73 28.11
C LEU A 15 5.99 -1.12 27.80
N ALA A 16 5.93 0.20 27.57
CA ALA A 16 4.71 0.87 27.17
C ALA A 16 4.23 0.39 25.78
N ILE A 17 5.15 0.29 24.82
CA ILE A 17 4.88 -0.25 23.49
C ILE A 17 4.42 -1.72 23.60
N PHE A 18 5.11 -2.53 24.40
CA PHE A 18 4.76 -3.93 24.61
C PHE A 18 3.38 -4.10 25.24
N ALA A 19 3.06 -3.32 26.28
CA ALA A 19 1.75 -3.34 26.93
C ALA A 19 0.63 -2.91 25.96
N PHE A 20 0.88 -1.86 25.16
CA PHE A 20 -0.05 -1.42 24.12
C PHE A 20 -0.23 -2.48 23.03
N SER A 21 0.86 -3.10 22.58
CA SER A 21 0.84 -4.18 21.58
C SER A 21 0.09 -5.40 22.08
N LEU A 22 0.27 -5.80 23.34
CA LEU A 22 -0.51 -6.89 23.95
C LEU A 22 -2.00 -6.56 24.05
N SER A 23 -2.36 -5.31 24.35
CA SER A 23 -3.75 -4.85 24.37
C SER A 23 -4.37 -4.91 22.97
N LEU A 24 -3.65 -4.47 21.94
CA LEU A 24 -4.07 -4.59 20.55
C LEU A 24 -4.18 -6.04 20.09
N LEU A 25 -3.21 -6.89 20.47
CA LEU A 25 -3.26 -8.32 20.17
C LEU A 25 -4.45 -8.99 20.82
N GLY A 26 -4.76 -8.65 22.09
CA GLY A 26 -5.97 -9.12 22.77
C GLY A 26 -7.25 -8.70 22.03
N THR A 27 -7.31 -7.45 21.57
CA THR A 27 -8.43 -6.94 20.77
C THR A 27 -8.53 -7.67 19.43
N PHE A 28 -7.40 -7.94 18.77
CA PHE A 28 -7.34 -8.73 17.55
C PHE A 28 -7.86 -10.15 17.76
N LEU A 29 -7.36 -10.86 18.78
CA LEU A 29 -7.74 -12.24 19.07
C LEU A 29 -9.24 -12.39 19.35
N VAL A 30 -9.84 -11.41 20.02
CA VAL A 30 -11.29 -11.38 20.29
C VAL A 30 -12.08 -11.03 19.03
N ARG A 31 -11.66 -10.04 18.24
CA ARG A 31 -12.41 -9.59 17.06
C ARG A 31 -12.24 -10.48 15.83
N SER A 32 -11.09 -11.12 15.67
CA SER A 32 -10.85 -12.07 14.57
C SER A 32 -11.61 -13.39 14.73
N GLY A 33 -12.23 -13.64 15.88
CA GLY A 33 -12.91 -14.90 16.17
C GLY A 33 -11.97 -16.06 16.50
N VAL A 34 -10.66 -15.82 16.64
CA VAL A 34 -9.67 -16.83 17.08
C VAL A 34 -9.92 -17.25 18.52
N LEU A 35 -10.34 -16.31 19.38
CA LEU A 35 -10.76 -16.58 20.74
C LEU A 35 -12.26 -16.28 20.89
N THR A 36 -13.04 -17.28 21.25
CA THR A 36 -14.44 -17.10 21.69
C THR A 36 -14.43 -16.56 23.12
N SER A 37 -14.80 -15.31 23.29
CA SER A 37 -14.97 -14.68 24.61
C SER A 37 -16.43 -14.33 24.83
N VAL A 38 -16.89 -14.46 26.08
CA VAL A 38 -18.24 -14.04 26.49
C VAL A 38 -18.48 -12.55 26.26
N HIS A 39 -17.43 -11.76 26.10
CA HIS A 39 -17.45 -10.34 25.78
C HIS A 39 -17.22 -10.02 24.31
N ALA A 40 -17.21 -11.01 23.41
CA ALA A 40 -17.08 -10.81 21.97
C ALA A 40 -18.44 -10.34 21.41
N PHE A 41 -18.70 -9.04 21.50
CA PHE A 41 -19.95 -8.44 20.99
C PHE A 41 -20.04 -8.36 19.46
N ALA A 42 -18.95 -8.56 18.74
CA ALA A 42 -18.92 -8.70 17.27
C ALA A 42 -17.59 -9.31 16.82
N THR A 43 -17.66 -10.43 16.13
CA THR A 43 -16.54 -10.94 15.32
C THR A 43 -16.46 -10.13 14.02
N ASP A 44 -15.35 -9.45 13.78
CA ASP A 44 -15.09 -8.66 12.60
C ASP A 44 -13.64 -8.94 12.15
N PRO A 45 -13.45 -10.03 11.38
CA PRO A 45 -12.10 -10.46 10.98
C PRO A 45 -11.33 -9.40 10.21
N GLU A 46 -12.02 -8.55 9.44
CA GLU A 46 -11.40 -7.52 8.61
C GLU A 46 -10.82 -6.39 9.47
N ARG A 47 -11.58 -5.90 10.45
CA ARG A 47 -11.04 -4.93 11.41
C ARG A 47 -9.94 -5.53 12.27
N GLY A 48 -10.00 -6.84 12.55
CA GLY A 48 -8.91 -7.58 13.18
C GLY A 48 -7.61 -7.46 12.38
N LEU A 49 -7.68 -7.64 11.06
CA LEU A 49 -6.52 -7.52 10.18
C LEU A 49 -5.87 -6.11 10.26
N PHE A 50 -6.66 -5.04 10.27
CA PHE A 50 -6.11 -3.68 10.39
C PHE A 50 -5.42 -3.43 11.73
N ILE A 51 -5.96 -3.97 12.83
CA ILE A 51 -5.32 -3.91 14.13
C ILE A 51 -3.97 -4.65 14.10
N LEU A 52 -3.93 -5.81 13.44
CA LEU A 52 -2.70 -6.58 13.28
C LEU A 52 -1.65 -5.85 12.43
N ILE A 53 -2.06 -5.23 11.33
CA ILE A 53 -1.19 -4.38 10.50
C ILE A 53 -0.61 -3.25 11.35
N PHE A 54 -1.44 -2.53 12.09
CA PHE A 54 -0.97 -1.45 12.96
C PHE A 54 -0.03 -1.95 14.07
N LEU A 55 -0.31 -3.11 14.64
CA LEU A 55 0.58 -3.75 15.60
C LEU A 55 1.95 -4.08 15.01
N CYS A 56 2.00 -4.62 13.79
CA CYS A 56 3.26 -4.91 13.08
C CYS A 56 4.06 -3.64 12.79
N ILE A 57 3.40 -2.53 12.47
CA ILE A 57 4.04 -1.22 12.30
C ILE A 57 4.71 -0.79 13.61
N VAL A 58 3.96 -0.82 14.73
CA VAL A 58 4.49 -0.44 16.05
C VAL A 58 5.64 -1.35 16.49
N VAL A 59 5.50 -2.66 16.26
CA VAL A 59 6.57 -3.65 16.55
C VAL A 59 7.79 -3.39 15.68
N GLY A 60 7.60 -3.11 14.38
CA GLY A 60 8.70 -2.79 13.46
C GLY A 60 9.50 -1.58 13.93
N ILE A 61 8.82 -0.47 14.25
CA ILE A 61 9.45 0.75 14.77
C ILE A 61 10.21 0.46 16.06
N ALA A 62 9.60 -0.28 17.00
CA ALA A 62 10.23 -0.61 18.27
C ALA A 62 11.47 -1.49 18.12
N LEU A 63 11.41 -2.50 17.26
CA LEU A 63 12.52 -3.39 16.97
C LEU A 63 13.65 -2.65 16.23
N GLY A 64 13.32 -1.82 15.24
CA GLY A 64 14.31 -1.02 14.50
C GLY A 64 15.05 -0.04 15.40
N HIS A 65 14.34 0.58 16.34
CA HIS A 65 14.96 1.45 17.34
C HIS A 65 15.84 0.68 18.36
N SER A 66 15.37 -0.50 18.80
CA SER A 66 16.04 -1.27 19.85
C SER A 66 17.23 -2.09 19.32
N PHE A 67 17.14 -2.54 18.08
CA PHE A 67 18.13 -3.43 17.44
C PHE A 67 18.56 -2.94 16.04
N PRO A 68 19.07 -1.70 15.93
CA PRO A 68 19.40 -1.11 14.62
C PRO A 68 20.43 -1.93 13.84
N ALA A 69 21.37 -2.57 14.53
CA ALA A 69 22.41 -3.40 13.90
C ALA A 69 21.82 -4.61 13.13
N VAL A 70 20.73 -5.21 13.62
CA VAL A 70 20.04 -6.31 12.93
C VAL A 70 19.42 -5.83 11.63
N PHE A 71 18.75 -4.67 11.67
CA PHE A 71 18.12 -4.10 10.48
C PHE A 71 19.17 -3.61 9.46
N GLN A 72 20.27 -3.02 9.91
CA GLN A 72 21.40 -2.68 9.04
C GLN A 72 22.00 -3.92 8.37
N TRP A 73 22.18 -5.02 9.12
CA TRP A 73 22.63 -6.29 8.53
C TRP A 73 21.64 -6.82 7.49
N VAL A 74 20.34 -6.87 7.80
CA VAL A 74 19.31 -7.27 6.82
C VAL A 74 19.30 -6.32 5.63
N GLY A 75 19.48 -5.01 5.86
CA GLY A 75 19.61 -3.99 4.83
C GLY A 75 20.79 -4.24 3.90
N SER A 76 21.92 -4.72 4.43
CA SER A 76 23.15 -5.00 3.65
C SER A 76 23.05 -6.23 2.73
N LEU A 77 21.98 -7.07 2.87
CA LEU A 77 21.76 -8.24 2.03
C LEU A 77 21.18 -7.82 0.66
N GLU A 78 21.95 -7.06 -0.09
CA GLU A 78 21.57 -6.51 -1.40
C GLU A 78 22.30 -7.22 -2.54
N VAL A 79 21.58 -7.45 -3.64
CA VAL A 79 22.15 -7.84 -4.92
C VAL A 79 21.67 -6.81 -5.97
N ALA A 80 22.59 -6.14 -6.64
CA ALA A 80 22.30 -5.10 -7.61
C ALA A 80 21.33 -4.01 -7.07
N ARG A 81 21.54 -3.55 -5.84
CA ARG A 81 20.71 -2.57 -5.12
C ARG A 81 19.29 -3.03 -4.79
N VAL A 82 19.00 -4.32 -4.95
CA VAL A 82 17.74 -4.91 -4.52
C VAL A 82 17.97 -5.66 -3.22
N ASN A 83 17.24 -5.30 -2.16
CA ASN A 83 17.29 -6.01 -0.89
C ASN A 83 16.59 -7.37 -1.03
N MET A 84 17.35 -8.46 -0.94
CA MET A 84 16.87 -9.81 -1.18
C MET A 84 15.81 -10.28 -0.17
N PRO A 85 15.95 -10.06 1.14
CA PRO A 85 14.89 -10.37 2.10
C PRO A 85 13.55 -9.69 1.77
N VAL A 86 13.56 -8.41 1.44
CA VAL A 86 12.36 -7.67 1.05
C VAL A 86 11.79 -8.23 -0.25
N ALA A 87 12.63 -8.50 -1.26
CA ALA A 87 12.18 -9.06 -2.53
C ALA A 87 11.47 -10.41 -2.37
N VAL A 88 12.04 -11.31 -1.55
CA VAL A 88 11.43 -12.63 -1.28
C VAL A 88 10.08 -12.48 -0.59
N LEU A 89 9.97 -11.59 0.40
CA LEU A 89 8.70 -11.36 1.10
C LEU A 89 7.64 -10.75 0.17
N VAL A 90 8.02 -9.78 -0.66
CA VAL A 90 7.14 -9.19 -1.67
C VAL A 90 6.67 -10.25 -2.67
N TRP A 91 7.54 -11.15 -3.12
CA TRP A 91 7.14 -12.26 -4.00
C TRP A 91 6.17 -13.22 -3.33
N LEU A 92 6.44 -13.62 -2.09
CA LEU A 92 5.54 -14.51 -1.32
C LEU A 92 4.14 -13.90 -1.15
N MET A 93 4.06 -12.57 -1.06
CA MET A 93 2.81 -11.84 -0.93
C MET A 93 2.08 -11.68 -2.27
N ILE A 94 2.81 -11.28 -3.33
CA ILE A 94 2.21 -10.90 -4.62
C ILE A 94 1.82 -12.13 -5.44
N ILE A 95 2.64 -13.20 -5.46
CA ILE A 95 2.39 -14.38 -6.29
C ILE A 95 1.01 -15.00 -6.02
N PRO A 96 0.56 -15.24 -4.78
CA PRO A 96 -0.78 -15.79 -4.52
C PRO A 96 -1.90 -14.88 -5.04
N MET A 97 -1.71 -13.58 -5.00
CA MET A 97 -2.69 -12.62 -5.52
C MET A 97 -2.76 -12.69 -7.05
N LEU A 98 -1.63 -12.71 -7.72
CA LEU A 98 -1.53 -12.84 -9.18
C LEU A 98 -2.03 -14.21 -9.68
N LEU A 99 -1.98 -15.26 -8.86
CA LEU A 99 -2.60 -16.56 -9.17
C LEU A 99 -4.13 -16.48 -9.26
N LYS A 100 -4.76 -15.56 -8.52
CA LYS A 100 -6.22 -15.32 -8.58
C LYS A 100 -6.63 -14.59 -9.85
N VAL A 101 -5.71 -13.85 -10.46
CA VAL A 101 -5.97 -13.05 -11.66
C VAL A 101 -5.94 -13.92 -12.90
N ASP A 102 -7.04 -13.92 -13.65
CA ASP A 102 -7.12 -14.50 -14.99
C ASP A 102 -6.97 -13.44 -16.06
N PHE A 103 -5.77 -13.31 -16.60
CA PHE A 103 -5.51 -12.35 -17.68
C PHE A 103 -6.26 -12.71 -18.99
N ASN A 104 -6.74 -13.96 -19.14
CA ASN A 104 -7.55 -14.34 -20.29
C ASN A 104 -9.01 -13.88 -20.15
N ALA A 105 -9.48 -13.68 -18.91
CA ALA A 105 -10.82 -13.19 -18.61
C ALA A 105 -10.99 -11.66 -18.77
N LEU A 106 -9.98 -10.95 -19.27
CA LEU A 106 -10.07 -9.51 -19.57
C LEU A 106 -11.23 -9.16 -20.53
N GLY A 107 -11.83 -10.15 -21.21
CA GLY A 107 -13.07 -9.98 -21.98
C GLY A 107 -14.26 -9.50 -21.15
N GLU A 108 -14.31 -9.81 -19.85
CA GLU A 108 -15.37 -9.36 -18.94
C GLU A 108 -15.28 -7.87 -18.57
N VAL A 109 -14.15 -7.24 -18.82
CA VAL A 109 -13.94 -5.77 -18.71
C VAL A 109 -15.02 -4.99 -19.44
N ARG A 110 -15.55 -5.55 -20.54
CA ARG A 110 -16.61 -4.91 -21.35
C ARG A 110 -17.90 -4.64 -20.58
N ARG A 111 -18.17 -5.35 -19.48
CA ARG A 111 -19.38 -5.14 -18.66
C ARG A 111 -19.34 -3.84 -17.86
N HIS A 112 -18.13 -3.36 -17.51
CA HIS A 112 -17.95 -2.19 -16.65
C HIS A 112 -16.99 -1.16 -17.24
N LEU A 113 -17.01 -0.98 -18.58
CA LEU A 113 -16.05 -0.12 -19.30
C LEU A 113 -15.95 1.30 -18.74
N ARG A 114 -17.09 1.91 -18.34
CA ARG A 114 -17.09 3.26 -17.77
C ARG A 114 -16.34 3.30 -16.44
N GLY A 115 -16.64 2.39 -15.51
CA GLY A 115 -15.97 2.30 -14.22
C GLY A 115 -14.49 1.95 -14.35
N VAL A 116 -14.16 1.02 -15.27
CA VAL A 116 -12.78 0.65 -15.59
C VAL A 116 -12.02 1.86 -16.12
N GLY A 117 -12.60 2.58 -17.07
CA GLY A 117 -11.98 3.78 -17.67
C GLY A 117 -11.74 4.88 -16.65
N VAL A 118 -12.69 5.14 -15.74
CA VAL A 118 -12.53 6.11 -14.65
C VAL A 118 -11.36 5.71 -13.72
N THR A 119 -11.31 4.44 -13.30
CA THR A 119 -10.27 3.97 -12.39
C THR A 119 -8.89 4.08 -13.04
N LEU A 120 -8.75 3.64 -14.28
CA LEU A 120 -7.48 3.74 -15.01
C LEU A 120 -7.06 5.19 -15.25
N PHE A 121 -8.01 6.06 -15.61
CA PHE A 121 -7.75 7.49 -15.77
C PHE A 121 -7.25 8.11 -14.47
N VAL A 122 -7.90 7.84 -13.34
CA VAL A 122 -7.47 8.36 -12.04
C VAL A 122 -6.10 7.79 -11.66
N ASN A 123 -5.87 6.49 -11.81
CA ASN A 123 -4.61 5.85 -11.42
C ASN A 123 -3.41 6.28 -12.25
N TRP A 124 -3.58 6.47 -13.56
CA TRP A 124 -2.45 6.65 -14.47
C TRP A 124 -2.30 8.07 -15.03
N ALA A 125 -3.41 8.82 -15.16
CA ALA A 125 -3.38 10.19 -15.68
C ALA A 125 -3.55 11.27 -14.59
N VAL A 126 -4.12 10.94 -13.42
CA VAL A 126 -4.35 11.93 -12.37
C VAL A 126 -3.41 11.73 -11.19
N LYS A 127 -3.38 10.52 -10.62
CA LYS A 127 -2.72 10.25 -9.33
C LYS A 127 -1.23 10.58 -9.30
N PRO A 128 -0.37 10.12 -10.23
CA PRO A 128 1.06 10.44 -10.22
C PRO A 128 1.33 11.94 -10.37
N PHE A 129 0.60 12.59 -11.27
CA PHE A 129 0.79 14.01 -11.57
C PHE A 129 0.26 14.91 -10.46
N SER A 130 -0.89 14.58 -9.86
CA SER A 130 -1.41 15.30 -8.71
C SER A 130 -0.50 15.20 -7.50
N MET A 131 0.12 14.02 -7.24
CA MET A 131 1.10 13.91 -6.17
C MET A 131 2.37 14.71 -6.45
N ALA A 132 2.88 14.68 -7.67
CA ALA A 132 4.02 15.51 -8.02
C ALA A 132 3.73 17.00 -7.75
N ALA A 133 2.56 17.49 -8.17
CA ALA A 133 2.13 18.86 -7.87
C ALA A 133 2.00 19.13 -6.36
N LEU A 134 1.35 18.23 -5.61
CA LEU A 134 1.22 18.34 -4.16
C LEU A 134 2.58 18.28 -3.44
N ALA A 135 3.47 17.39 -3.87
CA ALA A 135 4.82 17.32 -3.32
C ALA A 135 5.59 18.63 -3.55
N TRP A 136 5.50 19.21 -4.73
CA TRP A 136 6.09 20.50 -5.02
C TRP A 136 5.48 21.63 -4.18
N ILE A 137 4.16 21.71 -4.09
CA ILE A 137 3.47 22.74 -3.32
C ILE A 137 3.78 22.64 -1.83
N PHE A 138 3.62 21.44 -1.25
CA PHE A 138 3.78 21.28 0.18
C PHE A 138 5.25 21.13 0.60
N ILE A 139 6.01 20.26 -0.01
CA ILE A 139 7.39 19.95 0.40
C ILE A 139 8.39 20.94 -0.22
N GLY A 140 8.21 21.26 -1.51
CA GLY A 140 9.11 22.17 -2.21
C GLY A 140 8.94 23.65 -1.85
N TRP A 141 7.74 24.07 -1.44
CA TRP A 141 7.45 25.46 -1.16
C TRP A 141 6.91 25.72 0.25
N LEU A 142 5.73 25.18 0.63
CA LEU A 142 5.03 25.56 1.86
C LEU A 142 5.78 25.12 3.14
N PHE A 143 6.34 23.93 3.16
CA PHE A 143 7.03 23.34 4.31
C PHE A 143 8.55 23.38 4.20
N ARG A 144 9.09 24.02 3.17
CA ARG A 144 10.51 24.00 2.85
C ARG A 144 11.39 24.44 4.02
N ASP A 145 10.97 25.48 4.74
CA ASP A 145 11.74 26.06 5.85
C ASP A 145 11.75 25.17 7.11
N TRP A 146 10.84 24.20 7.19
CA TRP A 146 10.74 23.27 8.31
C TRP A 146 11.39 21.91 8.01
N LEU A 147 11.85 21.71 6.79
CA LEU A 147 12.45 20.47 6.34
C LEU A 147 13.97 20.64 6.14
N PRO A 148 14.77 19.59 6.38
CA PRO A 148 16.19 19.60 6.06
C PRO A 148 16.41 19.84 4.56
N ALA A 149 17.06 20.94 4.20
CA ALA A 149 17.24 21.34 2.80
C ALA A 149 17.83 20.23 1.91
N ALA A 150 18.77 19.45 2.46
CA ALA A 150 19.41 18.32 1.77
C ALA A 150 18.46 17.13 1.47
N GLN A 151 17.30 17.07 2.13
CA GLN A 151 16.36 15.94 1.99
C GLN A 151 15.09 16.32 1.22
N VAL A 152 14.85 17.59 0.90
CA VAL A 152 13.62 18.07 0.25
C VAL A 152 13.38 17.32 -1.07
N GLU A 153 14.38 17.24 -1.94
CA GLU A 153 14.29 16.53 -3.22
C GLU A 153 14.01 15.03 -3.00
N SER A 154 14.64 14.44 -2.00
CA SER A 154 14.44 13.03 -1.65
C SER A 154 13.01 12.76 -1.16
N TYR A 155 12.41 13.65 -0.35
CA TYR A 155 11.01 13.54 0.06
C TYR A 155 10.06 13.65 -1.13
N ILE A 156 10.29 14.60 -2.03
CA ILE A 156 9.50 14.76 -3.27
C ILE A 156 9.58 13.48 -4.12
N ALA A 157 10.78 12.91 -4.27
CA ALA A 157 10.98 11.67 -5.00
C ALA A 157 10.18 10.51 -4.40
N GLY A 158 10.22 10.34 -3.09
CA GLY A 158 9.47 9.29 -2.39
C GLY A 158 7.96 9.41 -2.58
N LEU A 159 7.41 10.61 -2.50
CA LEU A 159 5.98 10.87 -2.73
C LEU A 159 5.58 10.56 -4.19
N ILE A 160 6.41 10.92 -5.16
CA ILE A 160 6.19 10.61 -6.59
C ILE A 160 6.19 9.09 -6.82
N ILE A 161 7.20 8.39 -6.29
CA ILE A 161 7.32 6.93 -6.42
C ILE A 161 6.11 6.24 -5.78
N LEU A 162 5.68 6.68 -4.60
CA LEU A 162 4.51 6.15 -3.91
C LEU A 162 3.25 6.23 -4.77
N ALA A 163 2.99 7.38 -5.35
CA ALA A 163 1.76 7.61 -6.12
C ALA A 163 1.79 7.01 -7.53
N ALA A 164 2.95 6.72 -8.08
CA ALA A 164 3.08 6.11 -9.40
C ALA A 164 2.72 4.61 -9.43
N ALA A 165 2.64 3.97 -8.27
CA ALA A 165 2.31 2.55 -8.13
C ALA A 165 0.87 2.37 -7.60
N PRO A 166 -0.14 2.02 -8.42
CA PRO A 166 -1.46 1.67 -7.96
C PRO A 166 -1.45 0.40 -7.11
N CYS A 167 -2.24 0.37 -6.03
CA CYS A 167 -2.35 -0.79 -5.17
C CYS A 167 -3.01 -1.97 -5.88
N THR A 168 -2.51 -3.17 -5.62
CA THR A 168 -3.08 -4.44 -6.08
C THR A 168 -3.36 -5.38 -4.90
N ALA A 169 -2.65 -5.21 -3.79
CA ALA A 169 -2.72 -6.08 -2.63
C ALA A 169 -4.01 -5.92 -1.82
N MET A 170 -4.29 -4.70 -1.38
CA MET A 170 -5.43 -4.41 -0.50
C MET A 170 -6.75 -4.17 -1.23
N VAL A 171 -6.73 -4.16 -2.57
CA VAL A 171 -7.90 -3.85 -3.41
C VAL A 171 -9.08 -4.78 -3.14
N PHE A 172 -8.82 -6.08 -2.92
CA PHE A 172 -9.87 -7.05 -2.62
C PHE A 172 -10.53 -6.78 -1.26
N VAL A 173 -9.73 -6.38 -0.26
CA VAL A 173 -10.24 -6.02 1.07
C VAL A 173 -11.11 -4.77 0.97
N TRP A 174 -10.64 -3.74 0.27
CA TRP A 174 -11.41 -2.51 0.05
C TRP A 174 -12.71 -2.76 -0.70
N SER A 175 -12.66 -3.61 -1.74
CA SER A 175 -13.84 -4.00 -2.51
C SER A 175 -14.87 -4.74 -1.64
N HIS A 176 -14.42 -5.69 -0.83
CA HIS A 176 -15.30 -6.43 0.07
C HIS A 176 -15.96 -5.53 1.12
N LEU A 177 -15.20 -4.59 1.71
CA LEU A 177 -15.71 -3.63 2.69
C LEU A 177 -16.78 -2.66 2.13
N THR A 178 -16.89 -2.56 0.82
CA THR A 178 -17.85 -1.67 0.12
C THR A 178 -18.90 -2.42 -0.68
N ASP A 179 -19.11 -3.71 -0.43
CA ASP A 179 -19.99 -4.57 -1.23
C ASP A 179 -19.70 -4.46 -2.73
N GLY A 180 -18.40 -4.40 -3.07
CA GLY A 180 -17.91 -4.19 -4.43
C GLY A 180 -18.09 -5.40 -5.32
N GLU A 181 -18.22 -5.16 -6.63
CA GLU A 181 -18.37 -6.20 -7.65
C GLU A 181 -17.02 -6.92 -7.86
N PRO A 182 -16.95 -8.26 -7.60
CA PRO A 182 -15.69 -8.99 -7.62
C PRO A 182 -15.01 -9.05 -8.99
N HIS A 183 -15.78 -9.17 -10.08
CA HIS A 183 -15.23 -9.25 -11.44
C HIS A 183 -14.63 -7.91 -11.87
N PHE A 184 -15.26 -6.79 -11.47
CA PHE A 184 -14.68 -5.45 -11.65
C PHE A 184 -13.35 -5.33 -10.94
N THR A 185 -13.30 -5.74 -9.68
CA THR A 185 -12.09 -5.68 -8.86
C THR A 185 -10.94 -6.51 -9.44
N LEU A 186 -11.22 -7.75 -9.84
CA LEU A 186 -10.25 -8.63 -10.53
C LEU A 186 -9.74 -8.01 -11.83
N SER A 187 -10.64 -7.44 -12.62
CA SER A 187 -10.28 -6.76 -13.87
C SER A 187 -9.37 -5.55 -13.63
N GLN A 188 -9.64 -4.79 -12.57
CA GLN A 188 -8.80 -3.64 -12.19
C GLN A 188 -7.40 -4.05 -11.78
N VAL A 189 -7.26 -5.10 -10.95
CA VAL A 189 -5.96 -5.64 -10.56
C VAL A 189 -5.17 -6.07 -11.80
N ALA A 190 -5.78 -6.90 -12.67
CA ALA A 190 -5.14 -7.38 -13.89
C ALA A 190 -4.66 -6.25 -14.81
N LEU A 191 -5.52 -5.23 -15.02
CA LEU A 191 -5.19 -4.09 -15.87
C LEU A 191 -4.11 -3.21 -15.26
N ASN A 192 -4.23 -2.87 -13.97
CA ASN A 192 -3.23 -2.05 -13.29
C ASN A 192 -1.86 -2.73 -13.26
N ASP A 193 -1.79 -4.04 -12.98
CA ASP A 193 -0.53 -4.80 -13.01
C ASP A 193 0.07 -4.83 -14.42
N THR A 194 -0.75 -5.04 -15.46
CA THR A 194 -0.29 -5.05 -16.84
C THR A 194 0.27 -3.69 -17.26
N ILE A 195 -0.45 -2.61 -16.93
CA ILE A 195 -0.01 -1.25 -17.25
C ILE A 195 1.24 -0.89 -16.44
N MET A 196 1.31 -1.30 -15.17
CA MET A 196 2.43 -1.01 -14.29
C MET A 196 3.77 -1.54 -14.83
N VAL A 197 3.76 -2.70 -15.47
CA VAL A 197 4.97 -3.28 -16.13
C VAL A 197 5.61 -2.28 -17.08
N VAL A 198 4.81 -1.52 -17.84
CA VAL A 198 5.31 -0.64 -18.90
C VAL A 198 5.28 0.85 -18.51
N ALA A 199 4.37 1.25 -17.62
CA ALA A 199 4.13 2.66 -17.33
C ALA A 199 4.85 3.17 -16.06
N PHE A 200 5.10 2.31 -15.07
CA PHE A 200 5.67 2.74 -13.79
C PHE A 200 7.04 3.44 -13.97
N ALA A 201 8.00 2.79 -14.62
CA ALA A 201 9.34 3.36 -14.80
C ALA A 201 9.32 4.64 -15.64
N PRO A 202 8.64 4.71 -16.80
CA PRO A 202 8.54 5.96 -17.56
C PRO A 202 7.88 7.11 -16.80
N ILE A 203 6.79 6.84 -16.05
CA ILE A 203 6.10 7.88 -15.27
C ILE A 203 7.00 8.39 -14.14
N VAL A 204 7.60 7.49 -13.34
CA VAL A 204 8.54 7.88 -12.29
C VAL A 204 9.71 8.65 -12.86
N GLY A 205 10.33 8.13 -13.92
CA GLY A 205 11.46 8.80 -14.56
C GLY A 205 11.12 10.17 -15.11
N LEU A 206 9.96 10.33 -15.74
CA LEU A 206 9.47 11.62 -16.24
C LEU A 206 9.26 12.61 -15.08
N LEU A 207 8.54 12.21 -14.04
CA LEU A 207 8.19 13.12 -12.93
C LEU A 207 9.40 13.50 -12.08
N LEU A 208 10.33 12.56 -11.84
CA LEU A 208 11.59 12.86 -11.17
C LEU A 208 12.46 13.78 -12.05
N GLY A 209 12.52 13.53 -13.35
CA GLY A 209 13.27 14.38 -14.31
C GLY A 209 12.73 15.81 -14.38
N VAL A 210 11.40 15.99 -14.40
CA VAL A 210 10.77 17.32 -14.32
C VAL A 210 11.08 18.00 -12.96
N SER A 211 11.26 17.22 -11.91
CA SER A 211 11.65 17.69 -10.58
C SER A 211 13.17 17.93 -10.45
N ALA A 212 13.94 17.86 -11.55
CA ALA A 212 15.39 17.98 -11.59
C ALA A 212 16.13 16.95 -10.71
N ILE A 213 15.49 15.83 -10.38
CA ILE A 213 16.06 14.75 -9.59
C ILE A 213 16.71 13.75 -10.53
N SER A 214 17.97 13.39 -10.27
CA SER A 214 18.69 12.40 -11.08
C SER A 214 18.06 11.02 -10.95
N VAL A 215 17.78 10.39 -12.10
CA VAL A 215 17.14 9.07 -12.15
C VAL A 215 18.15 8.01 -12.53
N PRO A 216 18.49 7.05 -11.66
CA PRO A 216 19.28 5.88 -12.05
C PRO A 216 18.36 4.87 -12.77
N TRP A 217 18.24 5.04 -14.08
CA TRP A 217 17.33 4.24 -14.92
C TRP A 217 17.56 2.74 -14.81
N ASP A 218 18.83 2.30 -14.70
CA ASP A 218 19.15 0.88 -14.54
C ASP A 218 18.49 0.27 -13.29
N THR A 219 18.57 0.98 -12.17
CA THR A 219 17.96 0.56 -10.91
C THR A 219 16.44 0.60 -10.99
N LEU A 220 15.88 1.60 -11.65
CA LEU A 220 14.42 1.72 -11.81
C LEU A 220 13.86 0.59 -12.67
N PHE A 221 14.49 0.29 -13.83
CA PHE A 221 14.10 -0.85 -14.66
C PHE A 221 14.31 -2.19 -13.95
N LEU A 222 15.38 -2.34 -13.18
CA LEU A 222 15.64 -3.54 -12.40
C LEU A 222 14.55 -3.73 -11.31
N SER A 223 14.12 -2.66 -10.66
CA SER A 223 13.01 -2.72 -9.69
C SER A 223 11.72 -3.20 -10.34
N VAL A 224 11.36 -2.68 -11.52
CA VAL A 224 10.20 -3.17 -12.29
C VAL A 224 10.35 -4.64 -12.65
N LEU A 225 11.52 -5.04 -13.12
CA LEU A 225 11.80 -6.42 -13.51
C LEU A 225 11.62 -7.36 -12.30
N VAL A 226 12.26 -7.05 -11.19
CA VAL A 226 12.29 -7.92 -10.00
C VAL A 226 10.95 -7.92 -9.27
N PHE A 227 10.33 -6.76 -9.06
CA PHE A 227 9.14 -6.66 -8.22
C PHE A 227 7.82 -6.81 -8.97
N ILE A 228 7.80 -6.69 -10.29
CA ILE A 228 6.58 -6.79 -11.10
C ILE A 228 6.68 -7.91 -12.15
N VAL A 229 7.63 -7.81 -13.08
CA VAL A 229 7.68 -8.71 -14.25
C VAL A 229 7.90 -10.16 -13.83
N VAL A 230 8.90 -10.42 -12.99
CA VAL A 230 9.23 -11.78 -12.54
C VAL A 230 8.08 -12.42 -11.76
N PRO A 231 7.46 -11.77 -10.74
CA PRO A 231 6.28 -12.32 -10.07
C PRO A 231 5.10 -12.59 -11.00
N VAL A 232 4.81 -11.69 -11.95
CA VAL A 232 3.74 -11.89 -12.94
C VAL A 232 4.00 -13.15 -13.79
N ILE A 233 5.20 -13.28 -14.33
CA ILE A 233 5.54 -14.46 -15.15
C ILE A 233 5.46 -15.75 -14.31
N LEU A 234 6.07 -15.76 -13.13
CA LEU A 234 6.07 -16.92 -12.23
C LEU A 234 4.65 -17.33 -11.84
N SER A 235 3.81 -16.38 -11.47
CA SER A 235 2.43 -16.64 -11.09
C SER A 235 1.62 -17.19 -12.25
N GLN A 236 1.77 -16.69 -13.46
CA GLN A 236 1.03 -17.17 -14.62
C GLN A 236 1.50 -18.57 -15.08
N VAL A 237 2.79 -18.84 -15.02
CA VAL A 237 3.33 -20.19 -15.27
C VAL A 237 2.80 -21.17 -14.22
N LEU A 238 2.84 -20.80 -12.94
CA LEU A 238 2.33 -21.63 -11.85
C LEU A 238 0.80 -21.83 -11.97
N ARG A 239 0.03 -20.79 -12.30
CA ARG A 239 -1.41 -20.88 -12.53
C ARG A 239 -1.74 -21.88 -13.64
N ARG A 240 -1.09 -21.76 -14.80
CA ARG A 240 -1.27 -22.71 -15.91
C ARG A 240 -0.96 -24.13 -15.50
N HIS A 241 0.11 -24.34 -14.75
CA HIS A 241 0.51 -25.67 -14.28
C HIS A 241 -0.51 -26.26 -13.27
N LEU A 242 -1.01 -25.46 -12.33
CA LEU A 242 -2.01 -25.87 -11.36
C LEU A 242 -3.34 -26.23 -12.05
N LEU A 243 -3.78 -25.40 -13.00
CA LEU A 243 -4.99 -25.65 -13.78
C LEU A 243 -4.86 -26.91 -14.65
N ALA A 244 -3.71 -27.13 -15.29
CA ALA A 244 -3.47 -28.32 -16.11
C ALA A 244 -3.48 -29.64 -15.31
N ARG A 245 -3.03 -29.61 -14.02
CA ARG A 245 -2.96 -30.81 -13.17
C ARG A 245 -4.22 -31.08 -12.34
N GLY A 246 -4.90 -30.06 -11.90
CA GLY A 246 -5.99 -30.19 -10.93
C GLY A 246 -7.23 -29.35 -11.20
N GLY A 247 -7.29 -28.67 -12.35
CA GLY A 247 -8.39 -27.77 -12.71
C GLY A 247 -8.55 -26.64 -11.69
N GLU A 248 -9.73 -26.02 -11.66
CA GLU A 248 -10.09 -24.95 -10.71
C GLU A 248 -9.98 -25.40 -9.24
N ASP A 249 -10.32 -26.67 -8.94
CA ASP A 249 -10.21 -27.20 -7.57
C ASP A 249 -8.76 -27.38 -7.14
N GLY A 250 -7.87 -27.68 -8.07
CA GLY A 250 -6.42 -27.73 -7.84
C GLY A 250 -5.87 -26.35 -7.49
N LEU A 251 -6.30 -25.31 -8.24
CA LEU A 251 -5.93 -23.92 -7.99
C LEU A 251 -6.46 -23.45 -6.63
N LYS A 252 -7.73 -23.69 -6.31
CA LYS A 252 -8.34 -23.33 -5.02
C LYS A 252 -7.61 -23.97 -3.84
N ARG A 253 -7.26 -25.27 -3.94
CA ARG A 253 -6.49 -25.97 -2.89
C ARG A 253 -5.08 -25.40 -2.72
N ALA A 254 -4.42 -25.02 -3.81
CA ALA A 254 -3.11 -24.38 -3.75
C ALA A 254 -3.21 -23.02 -3.08
N LEU A 255 -4.16 -22.17 -3.46
CA LEU A 255 -4.41 -20.86 -2.86
C LEU A 255 -4.69 -20.96 -1.36
N ALA A 256 -5.55 -21.89 -0.93
CA ALA A 256 -5.84 -22.09 0.49
C ALA A 256 -4.60 -22.44 1.34
N ARG A 257 -3.55 -23.02 0.71
CA ARG A 257 -2.28 -23.34 1.38
C ARG A 257 -1.29 -22.17 1.35
N ILE A 258 -1.35 -21.34 0.31
CA ILE A 258 -0.37 -20.26 0.08
C ILE A 258 -0.87 -18.93 0.69
N ASP A 259 -2.17 -18.71 0.82
CA ASP A 259 -2.73 -17.48 1.40
C ASP A 259 -2.25 -17.20 2.85
N PRO A 260 -2.18 -18.17 3.80
CA PRO A 260 -1.66 -17.88 5.14
C PRO A 260 -0.18 -17.45 5.15
N PRO A 261 0.77 -18.11 4.49
CA PRO A 261 2.14 -17.60 4.38
C PRO A 261 2.25 -16.27 3.63
N ALA A 262 1.36 -15.98 2.68
CA ALA A 262 1.32 -14.67 2.03
C ALA A 262 0.94 -13.54 3.01
N LEU A 263 -0.04 -13.78 3.85
CA LEU A 263 -0.39 -12.85 4.93
C LEU A 263 0.77 -12.68 5.92
N ALA A 264 1.43 -13.75 6.31
CA ALA A 264 2.61 -13.68 7.18
C ALA A 264 3.74 -12.87 6.53
N ALA A 265 3.96 -13.04 5.21
CA ALA A 265 4.95 -12.28 4.47
C ALA A 265 4.60 -10.78 4.42
N LEU A 266 3.32 -10.43 4.22
CA LEU A 266 2.85 -9.03 4.30
C LEU A 266 3.18 -8.41 5.66
N LEU A 267 2.81 -9.09 6.76
CA LEU A 267 3.03 -8.59 8.10
C LEU A 267 4.53 -8.47 8.43
N LEU A 268 5.34 -9.44 8.01
CA LEU A 268 6.78 -9.40 8.19
C LEU A 268 7.43 -8.30 7.32
N THR A 269 6.93 -8.07 6.11
CA THR A 269 7.36 -6.94 5.28
C THR A 269 7.12 -5.62 6.01
N LEU A 270 5.95 -5.41 6.61
CA LEU A 270 5.67 -4.22 7.40
C LEU A 270 6.63 -4.07 8.57
N VAL A 271 6.90 -5.14 9.32
CA VAL A 271 7.87 -5.12 10.43
C VAL A 271 9.26 -4.72 9.92
N LEU A 272 9.71 -5.26 8.79
CA LEU A 272 11.02 -4.91 8.22
C LEU A 272 11.06 -3.46 7.72
N LEU A 273 10.08 -3.02 6.95
CA LEU A 273 10.05 -1.66 6.38
C LEU A 273 10.02 -0.59 7.48
N PHE A 274 9.18 -0.78 8.49
CA PHE A 274 9.15 0.13 9.64
C PHE A 274 10.36 -0.05 10.56
N GLY A 275 10.97 -1.23 10.61
CA GLY A 275 12.19 -1.48 11.33
C GLY A 275 13.40 -0.75 10.73
N PHE A 276 13.52 -0.71 9.40
CA PHE A 276 14.55 0.08 8.72
C PHE A 276 14.44 1.58 9.03
N GLN A 277 13.22 2.09 9.19
CA GLN A 277 12.94 3.51 9.44
C GLN A 277 12.68 3.84 10.92
N GLY A 278 12.79 2.85 11.83
CA GLY A 278 12.33 2.98 13.21
C GLY A 278 12.95 4.14 13.96
N GLU A 279 14.26 4.36 13.78
CA GLU A 279 14.97 5.48 14.41
C GLU A 279 14.53 6.84 13.83
N GLN A 280 14.37 6.92 12.52
CA GLN A 280 13.94 8.16 11.85
C GLN A 280 12.51 8.52 12.22
N VAL A 281 11.62 7.54 12.27
CA VAL A 281 10.21 7.73 12.64
C VAL A 281 10.09 8.31 14.06
N LEU A 282 10.87 7.82 15.01
CA LEU A 282 10.83 8.31 16.38
C LEU A 282 11.53 9.67 16.57
N ARG A 283 12.59 9.94 15.80
CA ARG A 283 13.36 11.19 15.91
C ARG A 283 12.74 12.37 15.15
N GLN A 284 11.93 12.11 14.14
CA GLN A 284 11.44 13.12 13.20
C GLN A 284 9.91 13.17 13.09
N PRO A 285 9.15 13.22 14.20
CA PRO A 285 7.67 13.17 14.16
C PRO A 285 7.06 14.35 13.40
N VAL A 286 7.70 15.53 13.43
CA VAL A 286 7.24 16.71 12.69
C VAL A 286 7.35 16.48 11.19
N ILE A 287 8.45 15.92 10.71
CA ILE A 287 8.64 15.62 9.30
C ILE A 287 7.60 14.61 8.81
N ILE A 288 7.31 13.58 9.62
CA ILE A 288 6.25 12.60 9.31
C ILE A 288 4.89 13.29 9.18
N ALA A 289 4.56 14.17 10.11
CA ALA A 289 3.31 14.93 10.04
C ALA A 289 3.23 15.82 8.79
N LEU A 290 4.33 16.47 8.41
CA LEU A 290 4.40 17.29 7.20
C LEU A 290 4.28 16.46 5.92
N LEU A 291 4.94 15.30 5.85
CA LEU A 291 4.82 14.36 4.72
C LEU A 291 3.43 13.74 4.62
N ALA A 292 2.74 13.55 5.74
CA ALA A 292 1.38 13.03 5.75
C ALA A 292 0.36 13.96 5.07
N VAL A 293 0.57 15.27 5.11
CA VAL A 293 -0.38 16.25 4.55
C VAL A 293 -0.63 16.06 3.05
N PRO A 294 0.38 16.07 2.16
CA PRO A 294 0.16 15.85 0.73
C PRO A 294 -0.45 14.48 0.43
N ILE A 295 -0.11 13.44 1.21
CA ILE A 295 -0.68 12.10 1.07
C ILE A 295 -2.17 12.12 1.40
N LEU A 296 -2.57 12.73 2.52
CA LEU A 296 -3.97 12.89 2.92
C LEU A 296 -4.78 13.62 1.85
N VAL A 297 -4.27 14.76 1.38
CA VAL A 297 -4.92 15.55 0.33
C VAL A 297 -5.11 14.71 -0.93
N GLN A 298 -4.08 13.96 -1.33
CA GLN A 298 -4.14 13.12 -2.52
C GLN A 298 -5.17 11.99 -2.39
N VAL A 299 -5.20 11.27 -1.25
CA VAL A 299 -6.16 10.17 -1.03
C VAL A 299 -7.58 10.67 -1.16
N PHE A 300 -7.94 11.77 -0.48
CA PHE A 300 -9.28 12.33 -0.55
C PHE A 300 -9.61 12.91 -1.93
N PHE A 301 -8.66 13.57 -2.57
CA PHE A 301 -8.83 14.11 -3.92
C PHE A 301 -9.10 13.01 -4.94
N ASN A 302 -8.26 11.97 -5.00
CA ASN A 302 -8.39 10.90 -5.98
C ASN A 302 -9.62 10.02 -5.72
N SER A 303 -9.91 9.68 -4.44
CA SER A 303 -11.11 8.92 -4.10
C SER A 303 -12.38 9.70 -4.43
N GLY A 304 -12.44 10.99 -4.07
CA GLY A 304 -13.56 11.86 -4.39
C GLY A 304 -13.76 12.03 -5.89
N LEU A 305 -12.67 12.27 -6.62
CA LEU A 305 -12.72 12.41 -8.08
C LEU A 305 -13.24 11.13 -8.75
N ALA A 306 -12.68 9.96 -8.40
CA ALA A 306 -13.13 8.68 -8.97
C ALA A 306 -14.59 8.41 -8.63
N TYR A 307 -15.01 8.66 -7.39
CA TYR A 307 -16.39 8.45 -6.95
C TYR A 307 -17.39 9.35 -7.70
N LEU A 308 -17.07 10.64 -7.84
CA LEU A 308 -17.90 11.62 -8.53
C LEU A 308 -17.96 11.37 -10.04
N LEU A 309 -16.83 11.06 -10.68
CA LEU A 309 -16.78 10.72 -12.10
C LEU A 309 -17.63 9.48 -12.41
N ASN A 310 -17.54 8.43 -11.58
CA ASN A 310 -18.38 7.26 -11.75
C ASN A 310 -19.88 7.61 -11.60
N ARG A 311 -20.22 8.47 -10.65
CA ARG A 311 -21.61 8.92 -10.47
C ARG A 311 -22.12 9.68 -11.68
N THR A 312 -21.35 10.62 -12.24
CA THR A 312 -21.74 11.40 -13.43
C THR A 312 -21.86 10.54 -14.68
N LEU A 313 -21.14 9.41 -14.74
CA LEU A 313 -21.21 8.46 -15.84
C LEU A 313 -22.27 7.37 -15.65
N GLY A 314 -23.11 7.45 -14.61
CA GLY A 314 -24.17 6.49 -14.33
C GLY A 314 -23.66 5.10 -13.93
N VAL A 315 -22.48 4.99 -13.33
CA VAL A 315 -21.88 3.70 -12.91
C VAL A 315 -22.49 3.26 -11.58
N ALA A 316 -22.88 1.99 -11.45
CA ALA A 316 -23.46 1.45 -10.23
C ALA A 316 -22.53 1.60 -9.02
N HIS A 317 -23.08 1.80 -7.81
CA HIS A 317 -22.31 2.00 -6.59
C HIS A 317 -21.34 0.84 -6.28
N CYS A 318 -21.73 -0.42 -6.53
CA CYS A 318 -20.88 -1.60 -6.34
C CYS A 318 -19.60 -1.60 -7.22
N VAL A 319 -19.54 -0.76 -8.25
CA VAL A 319 -18.35 -0.52 -9.08
C VAL A 319 -17.66 0.79 -8.67
N ALA A 320 -18.44 1.83 -8.37
CA ALA A 320 -17.91 3.15 -8.07
C ALA A 320 -17.19 3.23 -6.72
N ALA A 321 -17.68 2.53 -5.70
CA ALA A 321 -17.03 2.51 -4.40
C ALA A 321 -15.65 1.81 -4.44
N PRO A 322 -15.51 0.59 -5.00
CA PRO A 322 -14.18 0.02 -5.25
C PRO A 322 -13.30 0.92 -6.14
N SER A 323 -13.84 1.52 -7.19
CA SER A 323 -13.10 2.43 -8.07
C SER A 323 -12.51 3.62 -7.31
N ALA A 324 -13.25 4.22 -6.38
CA ALA A 324 -12.79 5.31 -5.54
C ALA A 324 -11.62 4.88 -4.62
N LEU A 325 -11.70 3.69 -4.07
CA LEU A 325 -10.67 3.14 -3.19
C LEU A 325 -9.43 2.72 -3.97
N ILE A 326 -9.58 2.05 -5.10
CA ILE A 326 -8.47 1.65 -5.99
C ILE A 326 -7.75 2.89 -6.53
N GLY A 327 -8.51 3.94 -6.92
CA GLY A 327 -7.96 5.20 -7.42
C GLY A 327 -7.14 5.98 -6.39
N ALA A 328 -7.37 5.74 -5.11
CA ALA A 328 -6.69 6.42 -4.01
C ALA A 328 -5.54 5.61 -3.40
N SER A 329 -5.60 4.28 -3.47
CA SER A 329 -4.66 3.36 -2.81
C SER A 329 -3.36 3.20 -3.59
N ASN A 330 -2.25 3.01 -2.87
CA ASN A 330 -0.90 2.89 -3.42
C ASN A 330 -0.31 1.50 -3.15
N PHE A 331 0.56 1.04 -4.04
CA PHE A 331 1.32 -0.18 -3.86
C PHE A 331 2.62 0.15 -3.11
N PHE A 332 2.51 0.30 -1.81
CA PHE A 332 3.59 0.79 -0.96
C PHE A 332 4.80 -0.14 -0.93
N GLU A 333 4.62 -1.45 -1.06
CA GLU A 333 5.72 -2.42 -1.03
C GLU A 333 6.68 -2.20 -2.20
N LEU A 334 6.13 -1.99 -3.40
CA LEU A 334 6.91 -1.63 -4.57
C LEU A 334 7.55 -0.25 -4.39
N ALA A 335 6.77 0.71 -3.89
CA ALA A 335 7.25 2.08 -3.71
C ALA A 335 8.42 2.15 -2.74
N VAL A 336 8.30 1.51 -1.56
CA VAL A 336 9.39 1.48 -0.57
C VAL A 336 10.62 0.74 -1.10
N ALA A 337 10.42 -0.43 -1.73
CA ALA A 337 11.52 -1.20 -2.31
C ALA A 337 12.25 -0.41 -3.41
N THR A 338 11.51 0.30 -4.26
CA THR A 338 12.08 1.15 -5.30
C THR A 338 12.80 2.37 -4.70
N ALA A 339 12.19 3.05 -3.72
CA ALA A 339 12.80 4.19 -3.04
C ALA A 339 14.12 3.81 -2.35
N ILE A 340 14.15 2.67 -1.67
CA ILE A 340 15.36 2.14 -1.04
C ILE A 340 16.42 1.81 -2.10
N GLY A 341 16.06 1.13 -3.18
CA GLY A 341 16.97 0.76 -4.26
C GLY A 341 17.57 1.97 -4.99
N LEU A 342 16.80 3.05 -5.15
CA LEU A 342 17.23 4.28 -5.82
C LEU A 342 18.04 5.21 -4.92
N PHE A 343 17.62 5.39 -3.67
CA PHE A 343 18.09 6.44 -2.78
C PHE A 343 18.72 5.92 -1.48
N GLY A 344 18.62 4.62 -1.21
CA GLY A 344 19.13 3.98 0.02
C GLY A 344 18.13 3.99 1.19
N PHE A 345 18.44 3.19 2.22
CA PHE A 345 17.58 2.99 3.38
C PHE A 345 17.34 4.26 4.20
N ASP A 346 18.37 5.08 4.40
CA ASP A 346 18.32 6.29 5.23
C ASP A 346 17.83 7.53 4.47
N SER A 347 17.29 7.34 3.26
CA SER A 347 16.85 8.44 2.41
C SER A 347 15.50 9.00 2.83
N GLY A 348 15.29 10.28 2.57
CA GLY A 348 13.98 10.92 2.68
C GLY A 348 12.92 10.27 1.78
N ALA A 349 13.34 9.67 0.65
CA ALA A 349 12.44 8.96 -0.26
C ALA A 349 11.89 7.68 0.40
N ALA A 350 12.75 6.89 1.04
CA ALA A 350 12.32 5.72 1.79
C ALA A 350 11.38 6.12 2.94
N LEU A 351 11.72 7.17 3.70
CA LEU A 351 10.87 7.68 4.76
C LEU A 351 9.49 8.13 4.23
N ALA A 352 9.43 8.89 3.15
CA ALA A 352 8.18 9.38 2.58
C ALA A 352 7.25 8.23 2.13
N THR A 353 7.81 7.17 1.54
CA THR A 353 7.04 5.99 1.14
C THR A 353 6.50 5.21 2.34
N VAL A 354 7.28 5.09 3.43
CA VAL A 354 6.85 4.44 4.68
C VAL A 354 5.77 5.26 5.39
N VAL A 355 5.87 6.60 5.38
CA VAL A 355 4.80 7.49 5.89
C VAL A 355 3.51 7.27 5.09
N GLY A 356 3.60 6.99 3.78
CA GLY A 356 2.45 6.60 2.97
C GLY A 356 1.67 5.44 3.57
N VAL A 357 2.35 4.38 3.97
CA VAL A 357 1.71 3.21 4.62
C VAL A 357 1.02 3.59 5.92
N LEU A 358 1.71 4.38 6.75
CA LEU A 358 1.19 4.81 8.06
C LEU A 358 -0.12 5.61 7.92
N VAL A 359 -0.19 6.45 6.89
CA VAL A 359 -1.34 7.33 6.63
C VAL A 359 -2.45 6.59 5.89
N GLU A 360 -2.09 5.82 4.87
CA GLU A 360 -3.06 5.23 3.93
C GLU A 360 -4.05 4.30 4.64
N VAL A 361 -3.58 3.38 5.48
CA VAL A 361 -4.46 2.37 6.10
C VAL A 361 -5.61 2.99 6.89
N PRO A 362 -5.40 3.91 7.86
CA PRO A 362 -6.50 4.52 8.61
C PRO A 362 -7.38 5.42 7.74
N VAL A 363 -6.80 6.11 6.76
CA VAL A 363 -7.54 7.03 5.88
C VAL A 363 -8.42 6.26 4.90
N MET A 364 -7.95 5.15 4.36
CA MET A 364 -8.76 4.30 3.49
C MET A 364 -9.98 3.72 4.21
N LEU A 365 -9.87 3.37 5.48
CA LEU A 365 -11.05 2.99 6.29
C LEU A 365 -12.07 4.13 6.43
N LEU A 366 -11.60 5.37 6.52
CA LEU A 366 -12.48 6.53 6.51
C LEU A 366 -13.16 6.69 5.14
N VAL A 367 -12.44 6.49 4.05
CA VAL A 367 -13.02 6.51 2.68
C VAL A 367 -14.07 5.40 2.53
N VAL A 368 -13.81 4.17 3.00
CA VAL A 368 -14.82 3.07 3.04
C VAL A 368 -16.07 3.53 3.80
N ARG A 369 -15.90 4.14 4.95
CA ARG A 369 -17.04 4.63 5.74
C ARG A 369 -17.84 5.71 5.00
N VAL A 370 -17.16 6.64 4.34
CA VAL A 370 -17.79 7.73 3.56
C VAL A 370 -18.55 7.15 2.38
N THR A 371 -17.94 6.28 1.58
CA THR A 371 -18.59 5.67 0.41
C THR A 371 -19.82 4.85 0.81
N ASN A 372 -19.76 4.06 1.88
CA ASN A 372 -20.89 3.30 2.38
C ASN A 372 -22.01 4.20 2.94
N ALA A 373 -21.66 5.24 3.69
CA ALA A 373 -22.63 6.20 4.23
C ALA A 373 -23.33 7.03 3.15
N THR A 374 -22.68 7.25 2.02
CA THR A 374 -23.18 8.05 0.90
C THR A 374 -23.87 7.23 -0.19
N LYS A 375 -23.98 5.90 -0.04
CA LYS A 375 -24.58 4.98 -1.02
C LYS A 375 -25.98 5.46 -1.49
N GLY A 376 -26.88 5.76 -0.57
CA GLY A 376 -28.23 6.21 -0.90
C GLY A 376 -28.28 7.58 -1.63
N TRP A 377 -27.33 8.50 -1.32
CA TRP A 377 -27.17 9.73 -2.09
C TRP A 377 -26.62 9.46 -3.50
N TYR A 378 -25.67 8.55 -3.58
CA TYR A 378 -25.06 8.16 -4.86
C TYR A 378 -26.08 7.56 -5.82
N GLU A 379 -26.87 6.58 -5.37
CA GLU A 379 -27.86 5.85 -6.18
C GLU A 379 -29.00 6.74 -6.65
N ARG A 380 -29.51 7.65 -5.80
CA ARG A 380 -30.54 8.64 -6.22
C ARG A 380 -30.06 9.56 -7.33
N GLY A 381 -28.76 9.84 -7.42
CA GLY A 381 -28.22 10.68 -8.49
C GLY A 381 -28.12 9.98 -9.83
N ILE A 382 -28.01 8.65 -9.85
CA ILE A 382 -28.01 7.86 -11.09
C ILE A 382 -29.45 7.70 -11.63
N ALA A 383 -30.41 7.44 -10.75
CA ALA A 383 -31.81 7.29 -11.14
C ALA A 383 -32.42 8.55 -11.80
N ASN A 384 -31.81 9.72 -11.63
CA ASN A 384 -32.23 10.97 -12.25
C ASN A 384 -31.55 11.26 -13.60
N THR A 385 -30.66 10.37 -14.07
CA THR A 385 -29.91 10.53 -15.33
C THR A 385 -30.41 9.62 -16.45
N ASP A 386 -31.36 8.72 -16.15
CA ASP A 386 -32.13 7.90 -17.10
C ASP A 386 -33.47 8.55 -17.38
#